data_cdfd0395ace6d03e82eee6b9dc9f55de
#
_entry.id   cdfd0395ace6d03e82eee6b9dc9f55de
#
_cell.length_a   1.000
_cell.length_b   1.000
_cell.length_c   1.000
_cell.angle_alpha   90.00
_cell.angle_beta   90.00
_cell.angle_gamma   90.00
#
_symmetry.space_group_name_H-M   'P 1'
#
loop_
_entity.id
_entity.type
_entity.pdbx_description
1 polymer ?
#
loop_
_entity_poly.entity_id
_entity_poly.type
_entity_poly.pdbx_seq_one_letter_code
_entity_poly.pdbx_strand_id
1 'polypeptide(L)'
;MPIRRLYLELTDQCNLNCAICYRRSWSGSSGDMKEETFRNLLENIYELHELKEVVLGGIGEPTVSEHFCRAVKALSRYDLTITTNGIIDEQGKIELMAHNASRIVFSVDGLEDRFYKIRGASLERVCSVIRQIRESKGRPGSTKPEVYIQFVLSADNREDLPEVVDLAAALHIKTLIVSNLIPTTQEDKDKILYSRYKDDGIKKYMDSICRKSLKKGIQVLLPNWELKTERRCSFVESDSTYVCASGEVSPCHRLSHRYDEYVFGRRKKVQPYSFGSINENSLQELWNSKAYTGFRDMVLCSRYPSCIDCDLSDGCDFVRSSEMDCNGNAPACADCLWSRRIAICI
;
A
#
# COMPACT_ATOMS: atom_id res chain seq x y z
N MET A 1 8.98 -3.07 -22.04
CA MET A 1 9.09 -3.72 -20.71
C MET A 1 7.77 -4.42 -20.45
N PRO A 2 7.75 -5.68 -19.99
CA PRO A 2 6.51 -6.40 -19.68
C PRO A 2 5.94 -5.97 -18.34
N ILE A 3 4.62 -6.18 -18.11
CA ILE A 3 4.03 -6.07 -16.76
C ILE A 3 4.46 -7.30 -15.97
N ARG A 4 5.15 -7.07 -14.85
CA ARG A 4 5.61 -8.16 -13.96
C ARG A 4 4.83 -8.23 -12.67
N ARG A 5 4.23 -7.12 -12.25
CA ARG A 5 3.46 -7.02 -11.02
C ARG A 5 2.17 -6.23 -11.24
N LEU A 6 1.07 -6.77 -10.73
CA LEU A 6 -0.24 -6.14 -10.83
C LEU A 6 -0.79 -5.87 -9.43
N TYR A 7 -1.08 -4.61 -9.14
CA TYR A 7 -1.88 -4.23 -7.99
C TYR A 7 -3.35 -4.15 -8.42
N LEU A 8 -4.20 -4.81 -7.69
CA LEU A 8 -5.60 -4.97 -8.02
C LEU A 8 -6.48 -4.56 -6.86
N GLU A 9 -7.34 -3.58 -7.11
CA GLU A 9 -8.39 -3.16 -6.20
C GLU A 9 -9.72 -3.74 -6.69
N LEU A 10 -10.30 -4.67 -5.93
CA LEU A 10 -11.61 -5.24 -6.24
C LEU A 10 -12.75 -4.34 -5.78
N THR A 11 -12.49 -3.54 -4.75
CA THR A 11 -13.46 -2.65 -4.13
C THR A 11 -12.76 -1.50 -3.42
N ASP A 12 -13.38 -0.35 -3.39
CA ASP A 12 -12.97 0.77 -2.55
C ASP A 12 -13.76 0.81 -1.23
N GLN A 13 -14.68 -0.13 -1.01
CA GLN A 13 -15.42 -0.29 0.24
C GLN A 13 -14.56 -0.98 1.30
N CYS A 14 -14.86 -0.69 2.55
CA CYS A 14 -14.18 -1.29 3.69
C CYS A 14 -15.16 -1.43 4.85
N ASN A 15 -15.05 -2.53 5.58
CA ASN A 15 -15.81 -2.80 6.80
C ASN A 15 -15.26 -2.04 8.04
N LEU A 16 -14.19 -1.24 7.88
CA LEU A 16 -13.63 -0.38 8.92
C LEU A 16 -13.61 1.10 8.49
N ASN A 17 -13.50 1.99 9.49
CA ASN A 17 -13.31 3.43 9.31
C ASN A 17 -12.13 3.93 10.15
N CYS A 18 -10.93 3.48 9.81
CA CYS A 18 -9.70 3.75 10.55
C CYS A 18 -9.38 5.24 10.60
N ALA A 19 -8.90 5.72 11.76
CA ALA A 19 -8.53 7.12 11.98
C ALA A 19 -7.40 7.62 11.04
N ILE A 20 -6.53 6.70 10.57
CA ILE A 20 -5.37 7.01 9.71
C ILE A 20 -5.60 6.72 8.22
N CYS A 21 -6.87 6.44 7.82
CA CYS A 21 -7.17 6.00 6.46
C CYS A 21 -7.26 7.17 5.48
N TYR A 22 -6.72 7.02 4.28
CA TYR A 22 -6.85 7.99 3.16
C TYR A 22 -8.32 8.33 2.85
N ARG A 23 -9.23 7.38 3.04
CA ARG A 23 -10.66 7.55 2.79
C ARG A 23 -11.31 8.66 3.62
N ARG A 24 -10.67 9.11 4.69
CA ARG A 24 -11.19 10.23 5.51
C ARG A 24 -11.21 11.57 4.77
N SER A 25 -10.28 11.78 3.83
CA SER A 25 -10.24 12.99 3.01
C SER A 25 -10.75 12.76 1.58
N TRP A 26 -11.37 11.63 1.33
CA TRP A 26 -11.77 11.16 0.03
C TRP A 26 -13.18 11.62 -0.36
N SER A 27 -13.36 11.99 -1.62
CA SER A 27 -14.66 12.30 -2.20
C SER A 27 -14.91 11.40 -3.41
N GLY A 28 -15.94 10.61 -3.34
CA GLY A 28 -16.35 9.67 -4.38
C GLY A 28 -16.03 8.22 -3.99
N SER A 29 -16.82 7.28 -4.54
CA SER A 29 -16.64 5.85 -4.39
C SER A 29 -17.05 5.19 -5.70
N SER A 30 -16.26 4.21 -6.16
CA SER A 30 -16.61 3.34 -7.28
C SER A 30 -17.44 2.15 -6.81
N GLY A 31 -17.38 1.86 -5.51
CA GLY A 31 -18.00 0.69 -4.92
C GLY A 31 -17.23 -0.59 -5.20
N ASP A 32 -17.95 -1.68 -5.36
CA ASP A 32 -17.39 -2.96 -5.78
C ASP A 32 -17.16 -2.97 -7.30
N MET A 33 -16.16 -3.71 -7.76
CA MET A 33 -15.90 -3.89 -9.19
C MET A 33 -17.11 -4.54 -9.85
N LYS A 34 -17.55 -4.02 -11.00
CA LYS A 34 -18.68 -4.61 -11.74
C LYS A 34 -18.29 -5.96 -12.32
N GLU A 35 -19.26 -6.88 -12.44
CA GLU A 35 -19.05 -8.22 -12.99
C GLU A 35 -18.40 -8.20 -14.40
N GLU A 36 -18.83 -7.29 -15.25
CA GLU A 36 -18.24 -7.12 -16.59
C GLU A 36 -16.77 -6.70 -16.51
N THR A 37 -16.45 -5.72 -15.67
CA THR A 37 -15.07 -5.26 -15.43
C THR A 37 -14.21 -6.39 -14.85
N PHE A 38 -14.75 -7.18 -13.92
CA PHE A 38 -14.05 -8.32 -13.34
C PHE A 38 -13.74 -9.40 -14.38
N ARG A 39 -14.67 -9.68 -15.29
CA ARG A 39 -14.43 -10.61 -16.40
C ARG A 39 -13.35 -10.09 -17.34
N ASN A 40 -13.45 -8.83 -17.77
CA ASN A 40 -12.45 -8.18 -18.63
C ASN A 40 -11.08 -8.19 -17.97
N LEU A 41 -11.01 -7.96 -16.65
CA LEU A 41 -9.78 -8.05 -15.87
C LEU A 41 -9.13 -9.43 -15.96
N LEU A 42 -9.90 -10.49 -15.74
CA LEU A 42 -9.36 -11.85 -15.79
C LEU A 42 -8.87 -12.23 -17.21
N GLU A 43 -9.60 -11.84 -18.24
CA GLU A 43 -9.17 -12.02 -19.64
C GLU A 43 -7.84 -11.31 -19.90
N ASN A 44 -7.72 -10.03 -19.51
CA ASN A 44 -6.48 -9.27 -19.61
C ASN A 44 -5.31 -9.92 -18.87
N ILE A 45 -5.53 -10.40 -17.64
CA ILE A 45 -4.48 -11.05 -16.83
C ILE A 45 -3.99 -12.34 -17.48
N TYR A 46 -4.87 -13.11 -18.12
CA TYR A 46 -4.49 -14.35 -18.81
C TYR A 46 -3.57 -14.11 -20.02
N GLU A 47 -3.63 -12.94 -20.63
CA GLU A 47 -2.77 -12.54 -21.76
C GLU A 47 -1.39 -12.05 -21.32
N LEU A 48 -1.19 -11.73 -20.01
CA LEU A 48 0.08 -11.26 -19.48
C LEU A 48 1.04 -12.41 -19.15
N HIS A 49 1.77 -12.88 -20.15
CA HIS A 49 2.65 -14.06 -20.01
C HIS A 49 3.82 -13.87 -19.04
N GLU A 50 4.26 -12.64 -18.79
CA GLU A 50 5.39 -12.35 -17.89
C GLU A 50 4.94 -11.86 -16.51
N LEU A 51 3.63 -11.82 -16.23
CA LEU A 51 3.11 -11.48 -14.91
C LEU A 51 3.53 -12.54 -13.89
N LYS A 52 4.17 -12.10 -12.82
CA LYS A 52 4.68 -12.96 -11.74
C LYS A 52 3.92 -12.76 -10.44
N GLU A 53 3.65 -11.51 -10.10
CA GLU A 53 3.09 -11.12 -8.81
C GLU A 53 1.75 -10.40 -8.99
N VAL A 54 0.79 -10.74 -8.15
CA VAL A 54 -0.47 -10.00 -8.01
C VAL A 54 -0.67 -9.61 -6.56
N VAL A 55 -0.98 -8.35 -6.32
CA VAL A 55 -1.32 -7.82 -5.00
C VAL A 55 -2.80 -7.49 -4.99
N LEU A 56 -3.59 -8.27 -4.26
CA LEU A 56 -4.98 -7.92 -3.93
C LEU A 56 -4.98 -6.98 -2.73
N GLY A 57 -5.41 -5.76 -2.96
CA GLY A 57 -5.41 -4.72 -1.96
C GLY A 57 -6.05 -3.46 -2.50
N GLY A 58 -5.48 -2.32 -2.18
CA GLY A 58 -6.01 -1.03 -2.60
C GLY A 58 -6.43 -0.19 -1.41
N ILE A 59 -7.38 0.70 -1.62
CA ILE A 59 -7.88 1.60 -0.58
C ILE A 59 -8.98 0.94 0.26
N GLY A 60 -9.76 0.03 -0.35
CA GLY A 60 -10.76 -0.77 0.33
C GLY A 60 -10.20 -1.98 1.07
N GLU A 61 -11.09 -2.77 1.61
CA GLU A 61 -10.77 -4.09 2.16
C GLU A 61 -11.16 -5.17 1.13
N PRO A 62 -10.20 -5.90 0.54
CA PRO A 62 -10.51 -6.82 -0.54
C PRO A 62 -11.47 -7.95 -0.14
N THR A 63 -11.46 -8.34 1.14
CA THR A 63 -12.30 -9.44 1.64
C THR A 63 -13.80 -9.11 1.69
N VAL A 64 -14.18 -7.83 1.57
CA VAL A 64 -15.61 -7.44 1.50
C VAL A 64 -16.17 -7.50 0.08
N SER A 65 -15.31 -7.55 -0.94
CA SER A 65 -15.75 -7.66 -2.34
C SER A 65 -16.47 -8.98 -2.61
N GLU A 66 -17.53 -8.93 -3.38
CA GLU A 66 -18.24 -10.12 -3.88
C GLU A 66 -17.35 -10.98 -4.80
N HIS A 67 -16.38 -10.37 -5.46
CA HIS A 67 -15.43 -11.06 -6.35
C HIS A 67 -14.24 -11.68 -5.62
N PHE A 68 -14.06 -11.42 -4.32
CA PHE A 68 -12.87 -11.84 -3.58
C PHE A 68 -12.54 -13.32 -3.72
N CYS A 69 -13.52 -14.20 -3.47
CA CYS A 69 -13.29 -15.65 -3.55
C CYS A 69 -12.94 -16.14 -4.96
N ARG A 70 -13.54 -15.53 -5.97
CA ARG A 70 -13.27 -15.85 -7.39
C ARG A 70 -11.87 -15.34 -7.78
N ALA A 71 -11.52 -14.12 -7.37
CA ALA A 71 -10.23 -13.53 -7.63
C ALA A 71 -9.09 -14.34 -7.00
N VAL A 72 -9.20 -14.71 -5.72
CA VAL A 72 -8.19 -15.52 -5.03
C VAL A 72 -7.96 -16.86 -5.75
N LYS A 73 -9.03 -17.56 -6.18
CA LYS A 73 -8.91 -18.81 -6.93
C LYS A 73 -8.25 -18.62 -8.29
N ALA A 74 -8.68 -17.62 -9.06
CA ALA A 74 -8.17 -17.36 -10.40
C ALA A 74 -6.69 -16.90 -10.39
N LEU A 75 -6.26 -16.19 -9.34
CA LEU A 75 -4.93 -15.59 -9.24
C LEU A 75 -3.94 -16.47 -8.46
N SER A 76 -4.34 -17.60 -7.92
CA SER A 76 -3.49 -18.49 -7.09
C SER A 76 -2.27 -19.07 -7.83
N ARG A 77 -2.24 -19.01 -9.15
CA ARG A 77 -1.10 -19.42 -9.99
C ARG A 77 0.07 -18.43 -9.97
N TYR A 78 -0.17 -17.20 -9.54
CA TYR A 78 0.83 -16.16 -9.38
C TYR A 78 1.33 -16.09 -7.93
N ASP A 79 2.41 -15.36 -7.69
CA ASP A 79 2.77 -14.99 -6.32
C ASP A 79 1.74 -13.98 -5.79
N LEU A 80 0.65 -14.54 -5.22
CA LEU A 80 -0.50 -13.77 -4.76
C LEU A 80 -0.24 -13.22 -3.36
N THR A 81 -0.18 -11.89 -3.24
CA THR A 81 -0.17 -11.16 -1.97
C THR A 81 -1.57 -10.61 -1.69
N ILE A 82 -2.07 -10.80 -0.48
CA ILE A 82 -3.33 -10.22 -0.03
C ILE A 82 -3.05 -9.27 1.13
N THR A 83 -3.48 -8.01 1.02
CA THR A 83 -3.43 -7.04 2.12
C THR A 83 -4.79 -6.95 2.77
N THR A 84 -4.87 -7.02 4.11
CA THR A 84 -6.16 -7.05 4.81
C THR A 84 -6.08 -6.39 6.18
N ASN A 85 -7.20 -5.85 6.62
CA ASN A 85 -7.37 -5.39 8.00
C ASN A 85 -7.57 -6.55 8.98
N GLY A 86 -7.80 -7.78 8.50
CA GLY A 86 -7.94 -8.97 9.30
C GLY A 86 -9.28 -9.14 10.02
N ILE A 87 -10.26 -8.29 9.75
CA ILE A 87 -11.63 -8.43 10.30
C ILE A 87 -12.49 -9.18 9.29
N ILE A 88 -12.43 -10.50 9.38
CA ILE A 88 -13.04 -11.45 8.44
C ILE A 88 -13.95 -12.38 9.25
N ASP A 89 -15.24 -12.39 8.92
CA ASP A 89 -16.23 -13.23 9.63
C ASP A 89 -16.47 -14.58 8.94
N GLU A 90 -16.16 -14.66 7.65
CA GLU A 90 -16.40 -15.86 6.85
C GLU A 90 -15.22 -16.82 6.91
N GLN A 91 -15.37 -17.94 7.62
CA GLN A 91 -14.36 -18.99 7.75
C GLN A 91 -13.84 -19.49 6.39
N GLY A 92 -14.72 -19.63 5.40
CA GLY A 92 -14.35 -20.03 4.05
C GLY A 92 -13.37 -19.09 3.35
N LYS A 93 -13.44 -17.77 3.63
CA LYS A 93 -12.47 -16.80 3.09
C LYS A 93 -11.10 -16.97 3.74
N ILE A 94 -11.06 -17.25 5.05
CA ILE A 94 -9.81 -17.48 5.80
C ILE A 94 -9.11 -18.73 5.25
N GLU A 95 -9.82 -19.83 5.08
CA GLU A 95 -9.30 -21.07 4.52
C GLU A 95 -8.82 -20.87 3.06
N LEU A 96 -9.61 -20.14 2.27
CA LEU A 96 -9.25 -19.84 0.88
C LEU A 96 -7.93 -19.07 0.79
N MET A 97 -7.75 -18.04 1.64
CA MET A 97 -6.51 -17.28 1.74
C MET A 97 -5.33 -18.17 2.15
N ALA A 98 -5.54 -19.01 3.18
CA ALA A 98 -4.52 -19.91 3.70
C ALA A 98 -3.98 -20.91 2.64
N HIS A 99 -4.85 -21.33 1.70
CA HIS A 99 -4.49 -22.34 0.70
C HIS A 99 -3.95 -21.75 -0.61
N ASN A 100 -4.32 -20.51 -0.94
CA ASN A 100 -4.08 -19.94 -2.27
C ASN A 100 -3.14 -18.72 -2.27
N ALA A 101 -2.98 -18.01 -1.16
CA ALA A 101 -2.06 -16.88 -1.10
C ALA A 101 -0.61 -17.34 -0.96
N SER A 102 0.31 -16.61 -1.57
CA SER A 102 1.75 -16.72 -1.30
C SER A 102 2.13 -15.91 -0.07
N ARG A 103 1.48 -14.76 0.12
CA ARG A 103 1.71 -13.83 1.23
C ARG A 103 0.41 -13.19 1.68
N ILE A 104 0.28 -12.98 2.99
CA ILE A 104 -0.83 -12.22 3.56
C ILE A 104 -0.24 -11.16 4.49
N VAL A 105 -0.61 -9.90 4.27
CA VAL A 105 -0.14 -8.75 5.03
C VAL A 105 -1.29 -8.21 5.88
N PHE A 106 -1.16 -8.34 7.19
CA PHE A 106 -2.14 -7.84 8.16
C PHE A 106 -1.77 -6.45 8.63
N SER A 107 -2.74 -5.56 8.66
CA SER A 107 -2.56 -4.22 9.18
C SER A 107 -2.75 -4.19 10.70
N VAL A 108 -1.68 -3.91 11.45
CA VAL A 108 -1.70 -3.83 12.93
C VAL A 108 -0.97 -2.57 13.37
N ASP A 109 -1.71 -1.54 13.79
CA ASP A 109 -1.16 -0.20 14.08
C ASP A 109 -1.13 0.15 15.57
N GLY A 110 -1.09 -0.83 16.44
CA GLY A 110 -1.03 -0.66 17.90
C GLY A 110 -1.45 -1.91 18.62
N LEU A 111 -1.55 -1.81 19.93
CA LEU A 111 -2.02 -2.85 20.83
C LEU A 111 -3.26 -2.39 21.56
N GLU A 112 -4.09 -3.36 21.98
CA GLU A 112 -5.24 -3.18 22.85
C GLU A 112 -6.09 -1.95 22.51
N ASP A 113 -6.23 -1.02 23.46
CA ASP A 113 -7.04 0.20 23.31
C ASP A 113 -6.53 1.12 22.20
N ARG A 114 -5.23 1.16 21.93
CA ARG A 114 -4.66 2.00 20.88
C ARG A 114 -5.01 1.46 19.51
N PHE A 115 -4.93 0.14 19.32
CA PHE A 115 -5.41 -0.49 18.09
C PHE A 115 -6.90 -0.19 17.85
N TYR A 116 -7.72 -0.32 18.91
CA TYR A 116 -9.15 0.00 18.82
C TYR A 116 -9.39 1.47 18.46
N LYS A 117 -8.68 2.41 19.08
CA LYS A 117 -8.79 3.86 18.77
C LYS A 117 -8.42 4.18 17.32
N ILE A 118 -7.41 3.49 16.76
CA ILE A 118 -6.94 3.74 15.39
C ILE A 118 -7.83 3.01 14.37
N ARG A 119 -8.19 1.74 14.62
CA ARG A 119 -8.83 0.87 13.64
C ARG A 119 -10.33 0.70 13.84
N GLY A 120 -10.86 0.95 15.04
CA GLY A 120 -12.26 0.72 15.38
C GLY A 120 -12.63 -0.76 15.50
N ALA A 121 -11.66 -1.64 15.72
CA ALA A 121 -11.84 -3.08 15.79
C ALA A 121 -10.99 -3.72 16.90
N SER A 122 -11.28 -4.98 17.27
CA SER A 122 -10.51 -5.73 18.25
C SER A 122 -9.26 -6.33 17.62
N LEU A 123 -8.10 -6.13 18.25
CA LEU A 123 -6.82 -6.76 17.85
C LEU A 123 -6.91 -8.30 17.99
N GLU A 124 -7.59 -8.80 19.00
CA GLU A 124 -7.73 -10.25 19.21
C GLU A 124 -8.44 -10.94 18.04
N ARG A 125 -9.40 -10.29 17.38
CA ARG A 125 -10.01 -10.82 16.15
C ARG A 125 -8.98 -11.00 15.04
N VAL A 126 -8.09 -10.02 14.84
CA VAL A 126 -7.01 -10.10 13.85
C VAL A 126 -6.04 -11.22 14.21
N CYS A 127 -5.64 -11.31 15.49
CA CYS A 127 -4.76 -12.38 15.98
C CYS A 127 -5.39 -13.77 15.80
N SER A 128 -6.70 -13.90 16.02
CA SER A 128 -7.44 -15.14 15.81
C SER A 128 -7.39 -15.57 14.34
N VAL A 129 -7.64 -14.65 13.39
CA VAL A 129 -7.55 -14.95 11.95
C VAL A 129 -6.13 -15.35 11.56
N ILE A 130 -5.09 -14.69 12.08
CA ILE A 130 -3.69 -15.07 11.84
C ILE A 130 -3.40 -16.50 12.32
N ARG A 131 -3.87 -16.87 13.52
CA ARG A 131 -3.71 -18.25 14.05
C ARG A 131 -4.42 -19.26 13.16
N GLN A 132 -5.67 -19.00 12.77
CA GLN A 132 -6.45 -19.87 11.89
C GLN A 132 -5.76 -20.09 10.54
N ILE A 133 -5.23 -19.04 9.89
CA ILE A 133 -4.46 -19.17 8.64
C ILE A 133 -3.26 -20.07 8.84
N ARG A 134 -2.57 -19.95 9.97
CA ARG A 134 -1.39 -20.77 10.26
C ARG A 134 -1.74 -22.24 10.53
N GLU A 135 -2.86 -22.49 11.18
CA GLU A 135 -3.38 -23.83 11.45
C GLU A 135 -3.90 -24.52 10.18
N SER A 136 -4.53 -23.72 9.30
CA SER A 136 -5.11 -24.21 8.03
C SER A 136 -4.08 -24.45 6.92
N LYS A 137 -2.77 -24.30 7.18
CA LYS A 137 -1.72 -24.54 6.17
C LYS A 137 -1.83 -25.93 5.56
N GLY A 138 -2.30 -25.98 4.33
CA GLY A 138 -2.84 -27.19 3.69
C GLY A 138 -1.82 -28.24 3.23
N ARG A 139 -0.50 -28.08 3.49
CA ARG A 139 0.50 -29.13 3.18
C ARG A 139 1.54 -29.22 4.29
N PRO A 140 1.82 -30.40 4.84
CA PRO A 140 2.93 -30.61 5.74
C PRO A 140 4.24 -30.12 5.08
N GLY A 141 4.96 -29.20 5.77
CA GLY A 141 6.21 -28.64 5.27
C GLY A 141 6.05 -27.39 4.38
N SER A 142 4.83 -26.92 4.08
CA SER A 142 4.64 -25.64 3.34
C SER A 142 5.01 -24.45 4.22
N THR A 143 5.82 -23.54 3.67
CA THR A 143 6.12 -22.22 4.27
C THR A 143 5.08 -21.16 3.88
N LYS A 144 4.23 -21.44 2.88
CA LYS A 144 3.19 -20.52 2.39
C LYS A 144 1.84 -20.76 3.07
N PRO A 145 1.01 -19.71 3.25
CA PRO A 145 1.37 -18.32 3.03
C PRO A 145 2.37 -17.79 4.04
N GLU A 146 3.25 -16.89 3.60
CA GLU A 146 4.01 -16.05 4.51
C GLU A 146 3.09 -15.00 5.11
N VAL A 147 3.09 -14.88 6.44
CA VAL A 147 2.27 -13.88 7.13
C VAL A 147 3.16 -12.72 7.57
N TYR A 148 2.78 -11.51 7.18
CA TYR A 148 3.46 -10.26 7.53
C TYR A 148 2.52 -9.38 8.35
N ILE A 149 3.11 -8.53 9.18
CA ILE A 149 2.42 -7.39 9.78
C ILE A 149 2.89 -6.13 9.09
N GLN A 150 1.97 -5.23 8.77
CA GLN A 150 2.24 -3.85 8.42
C GLN A 150 1.79 -2.94 9.55
N PHE A 151 2.68 -2.01 9.94
CA PHE A 151 2.46 -1.04 10.98
C PHE A 151 2.68 0.37 10.42
N VAL A 152 1.67 1.24 10.49
CA VAL A 152 1.78 2.65 10.10
C VAL A 152 2.16 3.47 11.33
N LEU A 153 3.42 3.89 11.37
CA LEU A 153 4.05 4.57 12.49
C LEU A 153 3.67 6.06 12.55
N SER A 154 3.21 6.50 13.71
CA SER A 154 2.88 7.88 14.04
C SER A 154 3.27 8.23 15.48
N ALA A 155 3.17 9.50 15.86
CA ALA A 155 3.37 9.93 17.23
C ALA A 155 2.38 9.26 18.21
N ASP A 156 1.18 8.91 17.73
CA ASP A 156 0.12 8.32 18.57
C ASP A 156 0.42 6.87 18.97
N ASN A 157 1.21 6.12 18.17
CA ASN A 157 1.40 4.68 18.35
C ASN A 157 2.86 4.21 18.42
N ARG A 158 3.83 5.12 18.39
CA ARG A 158 5.25 4.74 18.41
C ARG A 158 5.63 3.87 19.62
N GLU A 159 4.96 4.09 20.75
CA GLU A 159 5.26 3.37 22.00
C GLU A 159 4.87 1.90 21.94
N ASP A 160 3.90 1.55 21.08
CA ASP A 160 3.45 0.16 20.90
C ASP A 160 4.36 -0.64 19.96
N LEU A 161 5.13 0.00 19.08
CA LEU A 161 5.93 -0.70 18.09
C LEU A 161 6.90 -1.74 18.68
N PRO A 162 7.61 -1.47 19.82
CA PRO A 162 8.42 -2.50 20.47
C PRO A 162 7.62 -3.73 20.89
N GLU A 163 6.39 -3.55 21.35
CA GLU A 163 5.53 -4.65 21.80
C GLU A 163 4.84 -5.36 20.63
N VAL A 164 4.60 -4.65 19.51
CA VAL A 164 4.17 -5.28 18.25
C VAL A 164 5.25 -6.21 17.69
N VAL A 165 6.54 -5.93 17.94
CA VAL A 165 7.62 -6.89 17.65
C VAL A 165 7.48 -8.16 18.50
N ASP A 166 7.12 -8.02 19.78
CA ASP A 166 6.87 -9.19 20.65
C ASP A 166 5.63 -9.96 20.21
N LEU A 167 4.56 -9.27 19.84
CA LEU A 167 3.34 -9.86 19.29
C LEU A 167 3.64 -10.64 17.99
N ALA A 168 4.42 -10.06 17.08
CA ALA A 168 4.84 -10.74 15.85
C ALA A 168 5.61 -12.03 16.16
N ALA A 169 6.50 -12.00 17.15
CA ALA A 169 7.23 -13.19 17.60
C ALA A 169 6.28 -14.25 18.17
N ALA A 170 5.34 -13.85 19.04
CA ALA A 170 4.33 -14.75 19.64
C ALA A 170 3.41 -15.39 18.59
N LEU A 171 3.07 -14.64 17.54
CA LEU A 171 2.33 -15.15 16.39
C LEU A 171 3.21 -15.88 15.36
N HIS A 172 4.52 -16.05 15.66
CA HIS A 172 5.52 -16.64 14.76
C HIS A 172 5.60 -15.96 13.38
N ILE A 173 5.37 -14.67 13.31
CA ILE A 173 5.53 -13.86 12.10
C ILE A 173 7.00 -13.49 11.97
N LYS A 174 7.53 -13.57 10.76
CA LYS A 174 8.96 -13.33 10.49
C LYS A 174 9.25 -11.96 9.92
N THR A 175 8.25 -11.26 9.41
CA THR A 175 8.44 -9.96 8.75
C THR A 175 7.45 -8.94 9.27
N LEU A 176 7.98 -7.80 9.70
CA LEU A 176 7.25 -6.60 10.11
C LEU A 176 7.61 -5.46 9.16
N ILE A 177 6.62 -4.92 8.47
CA ILE A 177 6.76 -3.75 7.60
C ILE A 177 6.33 -2.52 8.39
N VAL A 178 7.23 -1.59 8.60
CA VAL A 178 6.92 -0.29 9.22
C VAL A 178 6.87 0.75 8.11
N SER A 179 5.78 1.49 8.01
CA SER A 179 5.64 2.63 7.11
C SER A 179 5.31 3.87 7.93
N ASN A 180 5.75 5.05 7.51
CA ASN A 180 5.34 6.27 8.21
C ASN A 180 3.90 6.65 7.86
N LEU A 181 3.20 7.27 8.81
CA LEU A 181 1.93 7.93 8.59
C LEU A 181 2.08 9.00 7.50
N ILE A 182 1.20 8.99 6.53
CA ILE A 182 0.99 10.11 5.61
C ILE A 182 -0.28 10.80 6.06
N PRO A 183 -0.20 12.01 6.62
CA PRO A 183 -1.37 12.71 7.10
C PRO A 183 -2.31 13.06 5.95
N THR A 184 -3.60 12.84 6.17
CA THR A 184 -4.67 13.17 5.21
C THR A 184 -5.62 14.24 5.73
N THR A 185 -5.48 14.60 7.00
CA THR A 185 -6.25 15.66 7.66
C THR A 185 -5.32 16.68 8.30
N GLN A 186 -5.86 17.87 8.59
CA GLN A 186 -5.11 18.93 9.25
C GLN A 186 -4.67 18.53 10.67
N GLU A 187 -5.47 17.74 11.38
CA GLU A 187 -5.20 17.29 12.73
C GLU A 187 -4.04 16.28 12.79
N ASP A 188 -3.83 15.54 11.69
CA ASP A 188 -2.81 14.48 11.66
C ASP A 188 -1.44 14.99 11.19
N LYS A 189 -1.35 16.23 10.67
CA LYS A 189 -0.12 16.77 10.07
C LYS A 189 1.07 16.80 11.04
N ASP A 190 0.80 16.97 12.36
CA ASP A 190 1.81 17.06 13.40
C ASP A 190 2.12 15.71 14.06
N LYS A 191 1.48 14.64 13.62
CA LYS A 191 1.69 13.27 14.13
C LYS A 191 2.81 12.50 13.40
N ILE A 192 3.45 13.12 12.42
CA ILE A 192 4.58 12.52 11.69
C ILE A 192 5.82 12.40 12.58
N LEU A 193 6.59 11.32 12.36
CA LEU A 193 7.86 11.07 13.04
C LEU A 193 9.07 11.15 12.08
N TYR A 194 8.84 11.57 10.86
CA TYR A 194 9.89 11.83 9.89
C TYR A 194 10.08 13.34 9.70
N SER A 195 11.30 13.73 9.34
CA SER A 195 11.63 15.14 9.15
C SER A 195 12.49 15.36 7.89
N ARG A 196 12.65 16.64 7.50
CA ARG A 196 13.59 17.02 6.44
C ARG A 196 15.04 16.93 6.90
N TYR A 197 15.27 16.99 8.18
CA TYR A 197 16.58 17.07 8.78
C TYR A 197 16.85 15.84 9.66
N LYS A 198 18.14 15.66 9.95
CA LYS A 198 18.59 14.59 10.85
C LYS A 198 17.99 14.74 12.24
N ASP A 199 17.45 13.66 12.77
CA ASP A 199 16.94 13.54 14.13
C ASP A 199 17.60 12.33 14.83
N ASP A 200 18.53 12.62 15.73
CA ASP A 200 19.27 11.59 16.48
C ASP A 200 18.36 10.85 17.48
N GLY A 201 17.25 11.44 17.91
CA GLY A 201 16.27 10.81 18.80
C GLY A 201 15.51 9.69 18.09
N ILE A 202 14.96 10.00 16.92
CA ILE A 202 14.23 9.01 16.11
C ILE A 202 15.19 7.91 15.61
N LYS A 203 16.44 8.27 15.28
CA LYS A 203 17.45 7.30 14.89
C LYS A 203 17.72 6.29 16.01
N LYS A 204 17.98 6.76 17.23
CA LYS A 204 18.21 5.90 18.42
C LYS A 204 17.00 4.98 18.67
N TYR A 205 15.80 5.51 18.51
CA TYR A 205 14.56 4.75 18.64
C TYR A 205 14.51 3.63 17.59
N MET A 206 14.71 3.93 16.30
CA MET A 206 14.70 2.94 15.22
C MET A 206 15.80 1.87 15.39
N ASP A 207 17.00 2.29 15.81
CA ASP A 207 18.09 1.37 16.14
C ASP A 207 17.69 0.40 17.28
N SER A 208 16.90 0.87 18.25
CA SER A 208 16.38 0.02 19.33
C SER A 208 15.39 -1.01 18.83
N ILE A 209 14.49 -0.63 17.90
CA ILE A 209 13.54 -1.54 17.23
C ILE A 209 14.30 -2.62 16.44
N CYS A 210 15.31 -2.22 15.64
CA CYS A 210 16.15 -3.17 14.90
C CYS A 210 16.81 -4.20 15.81
N ARG A 211 17.43 -3.74 16.92
CA ARG A 211 18.07 -4.65 17.88
C ARG A 211 17.07 -5.60 18.53
N LYS A 212 15.89 -5.12 18.91
CA LYS A 212 14.83 -5.95 19.51
C LYS A 212 14.36 -6.99 18.51
N SER A 213 14.07 -6.58 17.28
CA SER A 213 13.59 -7.46 16.21
C SER A 213 14.60 -8.54 15.86
N LEU A 214 15.88 -8.18 15.75
CA LEU A 214 16.95 -9.14 15.50
C LEU A 214 17.03 -10.22 16.62
N LYS A 215 16.92 -9.81 17.88
CA LYS A 215 16.89 -10.76 19.02
C LYS A 215 15.70 -11.72 18.97
N LYS A 216 14.59 -11.29 18.38
CA LYS A 216 13.37 -12.10 18.21
C LYS A 216 13.35 -12.89 16.89
N GLY A 217 14.36 -12.76 16.05
CA GLY A 217 14.42 -13.38 14.73
C GLY A 217 13.39 -12.84 13.75
N ILE A 218 13.05 -11.54 13.86
CA ILE A 218 12.10 -10.83 13.01
C ILE A 218 12.86 -9.88 12.09
N GLN A 219 12.62 -9.97 10.81
CA GLN A 219 13.03 -8.98 9.83
C GLN A 219 12.12 -7.76 9.91
N VAL A 220 12.67 -6.58 10.14
CA VAL A 220 11.93 -5.33 10.08
C VAL A 220 12.33 -4.56 8.82
N LEU A 221 11.34 -4.21 8.02
CA LEU A 221 11.50 -3.29 6.90
C LEU A 221 11.13 -1.90 7.38
N LEU A 222 12.12 -1.01 7.49
CA LEU A 222 11.95 0.34 8.00
C LEU A 222 11.89 1.37 6.87
N PRO A 223 11.05 2.41 7.00
CA PRO A 223 11.05 3.58 6.12
C PRO A 223 12.24 4.48 6.44
N ASN A 224 12.51 5.43 5.55
CA ASN A 224 13.36 6.56 5.91
C ASN A 224 12.60 7.48 6.89
N TRP A 225 13.25 7.90 7.96
CA TRP A 225 12.72 8.87 8.93
C TRP A 225 13.31 10.28 8.77
N GLU A 226 14.23 10.42 7.84
CA GLU A 226 14.76 11.70 7.39
C GLU A 226 14.76 11.75 5.86
N LEU A 227 14.65 12.95 5.31
CA LEU A 227 14.66 13.12 3.87
C LEU A 227 16.04 12.75 3.30
N LYS A 228 16.05 11.83 2.35
CA LYS A 228 17.24 11.47 1.56
C LYS A 228 17.16 12.10 0.19
N THR A 229 18.32 12.38 -0.41
CA THR A 229 18.39 12.90 -1.79
C THR A 229 17.99 11.86 -2.82
N GLU A 230 18.13 10.57 -2.49
CA GLU A 230 17.73 9.45 -3.36
C GLU A 230 16.23 9.49 -3.67
N ARG A 231 15.91 9.34 -4.95
CA ARG A 231 14.53 9.27 -5.48
C ARG A 231 14.40 8.02 -6.33
N ARG A 232 13.73 7.01 -5.80
CA ARG A 232 13.50 5.75 -6.48
C ARG A 232 12.06 5.30 -6.29
N CYS A 233 11.39 5.02 -7.38
CA CYS A 233 10.04 4.47 -7.34
C CYS A 233 10.08 2.96 -7.49
N SER A 234 10.03 2.23 -6.39
CA SER A 234 10.01 0.76 -6.40
C SER A 234 8.84 0.20 -7.20
N PHE A 235 7.73 0.93 -7.27
CA PHE A 235 6.56 0.53 -8.05
C PHE A 235 6.87 0.48 -9.56
N VAL A 236 7.47 1.54 -10.10
CA VAL A 236 7.85 1.59 -11.52
C VAL A 236 9.04 0.67 -11.81
N GLU A 237 10.02 0.59 -10.91
CA GLU A 237 11.19 -0.29 -11.04
C GLU A 237 10.83 -1.78 -11.05
N SER A 238 9.70 -2.15 -10.46
CA SER A 238 9.19 -3.53 -10.45
C SER A 238 8.24 -3.83 -11.61
N ASP A 239 8.20 -2.99 -12.65
CA ASP A 239 7.28 -3.13 -13.78
C ASP A 239 5.81 -3.29 -13.33
N SER A 240 5.41 -2.48 -12.35
CA SER A 240 4.09 -2.60 -11.72
C SER A 240 3.07 -1.67 -12.36
N THR A 241 1.82 -2.12 -12.39
CA THR A 241 0.64 -1.29 -12.73
C THR A 241 -0.46 -1.48 -11.70
N TYR A 242 -1.43 -0.56 -11.67
CA TYR A 242 -2.55 -0.58 -10.74
C TYR A 242 -3.88 -0.52 -11.49
N VAL A 243 -4.77 -1.45 -11.18
CA VAL A 243 -6.14 -1.47 -11.73
C VAL A 243 -7.13 -1.21 -10.61
N CYS A 244 -7.90 -0.13 -10.74
CA CYS A 244 -8.94 0.28 -9.80
C CYS A 244 -10.19 -0.59 -9.92
N ALA A 245 -11.08 -0.54 -8.92
CA ALA A 245 -12.39 -1.19 -8.95
C ALA A 245 -13.28 -0.70 -10.11
N SER A 246 -13.07 0.52 -10.60
CA SER A 246 -13.73 1.05 -11.81
C SER A 246 -13.25 0.44 -13.13
N GLY A 247 -12.10 -0.26 -13.13
CA GLY A 247 -11.41 -0.72 -14.33
C GLY A 247 -10.38 0.25 -14.89
N GLU A 248 -10.22 1.44 -14.26
CA GLU A 248 -9.21 2.42 -14.65
C GLU A 248 -7.79 1.92 -14.32
N VAL A 249 -6.85 2.18 -15.24
CA VAL A 249 -5.44 1.81 -15.09
C VAL A 249 -4.64 3.02 -14.63
N SER A 250 -4.24 3.01 -13.37
CA SER A 250 -3.50 4.10 -12.73
C SER A 250 -2.00 3.82 -12.67
N PRO A 251 -1.17 4.86 -12.62
CA PRO A 251 0.29 4.72 -12.49
C PRO A 251 0.72 3.96 -11.23
N CYS A 252 0.00 4.16 -10.12
CA CYS A 252 0.24 3.55 -8.82
C CYS A 252 -0.95 3.79 -7.88
N HIS A 253 -0.95 3.13 -6.72
CA HIS A 253 -1.99 3.29 -5.70
C HIS A 253 -2.16 4.74 -5.19
N ARG A 254 -1.09 5.55 -5.14
CA ARG A 254 -1.17 6.97 -4.73
C ARG A 254 -2.04 7.79 -5.68
N LEU A 255 -1.97 7.53 -6.97
CA LEU A 255 -2.64 8.29 -8.02
C LEU A 255 -3.95 7.64 -8.50
N SER A 256 -4.46 6.64 -7.78
CA SER A 256 -5.69 5.93 -8.15
C SER A 256 -6.96 6.67 -7.74
N HIS A 257 -6.92 7.47 -6.68
CA HIS A 257 -8.08 8.14 -6.11
C HIS A 257 -7.80 9.58 -5.72
N ARG A 258 -8.86 10.36 -5.51
CA ARG A 258 -8.77 11.73 -5.06
C ARG A 258 -8.79 11.79 -3.54
N TYR A 259 -7.77 12.43 -2.95
CA TYR A 259 -7.68 12.69 -1.52
C TYR A 259 -6.75 13.87 -1.22
N ASP A 260 -6.74 14.31 0.03
CA ASP A 260 -5.76 15.27 0.52
C ASP A 260 -4.62 14.54 1.23
N GLU A 261 -3.38 14.97 1.02
CA GLU A 261 -2.22 14.57 1.79
C GLU A 261 -1.45 15.78 2.32
N TYR A 262 -0.71 15.60 3.39
CA TYR A 262 0.18 16.63 3.93
C TYR A 262 1.63 16.20 3.79
N VAL A 263 2.37 16.89 2.93
CA VAL A 263 3.79 16.63 2.67
C VAL A 263 4.60 17.60 3.50
N PHE A 264 5.20 17.12 4.60
CA PHE A 264 5.91 17.96 5.58
C PHE A 264 5.09 19.17 6.05
N GLY A 265 3.81 18.93 6.38
CA GLY A 265 2.86 19.95 6.84
C GLY A 265 2.17 20.77 5.76
N ARG A 266 2.59 20.69 4.50
CA ARG A 266 1.96 21.36 3.37
C ARG A 266 0.86 20.51 2.76
N ARG A 267 -0.36 21.04 2.71
CA ARG A 267 -1.51 20.37 2.09
C ARG A 267 -1.32 20.25 0.59
N LYS A 268 -1.61 19.07 0.06
CA LYS A 268 -1.62 18.76 -1.38
C LYS A 268 -2.88 17.99 -1.73
N LYS A 269 -3.56 18.40 -2.80
CA LYS A 269 -4.64 17.62 -3.40
C LYS A 269 -4.05 16.59 -4.33
N VAL A 270 -4.25 15.32 -4.02
CA VAL A 270 -3.96 14.23 -4.94
C VAL A 270 -5.14 14.04 -5.87
N GLN A 271 -4.90 14.15 -7.16
CA GLN A 271 -5.88 13.91 -8.21
C GLN A 271 -5.65 12.50 -8.79
N PRO A 272 -6.71 11.75 -9.07
CA PRO A 272 -6.58 10.49 -9.77
C PRO A 272 -6.03 10.73 -11.18
N TYR A 273 -5.23 9.78 -11.64
CA TYR A 273 -4.74 9.78 -13.01
C TYR A 273 -4.91 8.38 -13.62
N SER A 274 -5.43 8.35 -14.83
CA SER A 274 -5.67 7.10 -15.57
C SER A 274 -5.00 7.16 -16.94
N PHE A 275 -4.46 6.03 -17.36
CA PHE A 275 -3.99 5.81 -18.73
C PHE A 275 -5.08 5.22 -19.65
N GLY A 276 -6.28 4.99 -19.12
CA GLY A 276 -7.44 4.41 -19.79
C GLY A 276 -8.05 3.27 -18.97
N SER A 277 -9.08 2.65 -19.51
CA SER A 277 -9.86 1.60 -18.85
C SER A 277 -9.67 0.23 -19.52
N ILE A 278 -9.56 -0.82 -18.70
CA ILE A 278 -9.58 -2.22 -19.18
C ILE A 278 -10.93 -2.63 -19.78
N ASN A 279 -11.95 -1.80 -19.65
CA ASN A 279 -13.24 -1.98 -20.28
C ASN A 279 -13.25 -1.52 -21.76
N GLU A 280 -12.23 -0.74 -22.17
CA GLU A 280 -12.12 -0.15 -23.51
C GLU A 280 -10.91 -0.67 -24.28
N ASN A 281 -9.80 -0.90 -23.59
CA ASN A 281 -8.52 -1.30 -24.17
C ASN A 281 -7.91 -2.44 -23.37
N SER A 282 -7.10 -3.27 -23.99
CA SER A 282 -6.35 -4.28 -23.25
C SER A 282 -5.30 -3.63 -22.33
N LEU A 283 -5.03 -4.27 -21.19
CA LEU A 283 -4.02 -3.78 -20.24
C LEU A 283 -2.63 -3.70 -20.89
N GLN A 284 -2.32 -4.60 -21.84
CA GLN A 284 -1.07 -4.59 -22.59
C GLN A 284 -0.98 -3.38 -23.54
N GLU A 285 -2.08 -2.99 -24.22
CA GLU A 285 -2.11 -1.80 -25.08
C GLU A 285 -1.92 -0.53 -24.24
N LEU A 286 -2.65 -0.41 -23.12
CA LEU A 286 -2.51 0.72 -22.20
C LEU A 286 -1.07 0.84 -21.67
N TRP A 287 -0.47 -0.27 -21.24
CA TRP A 287 0.89 -0.34 -20.75
C TRP A 287 1.93 0.11 -21.79
N ASN A 288 1.73 -0.25 -23.05
CA ASN A 288 2.62 0.10 -24.17
C ASN A 288 2.29 1.45 -24.80
N SER A 289 1.24 2.14 -24.36
CA SER A 289 0.87 3.46 -24.87
C SER A 289 2.01 4.46 -24.69
N LYS A 290 2.09 5.45 -25.58
CA LYS A 290 3.10 6.51 -25.51
C LYS A 290 3.02 7.28 -24.18
N ALA A 291 1.82 7.50 -23.67
CA ALA A 291 1.60 8.19 -22.40
C ALA A 291 2.19 7.40 -21.23
N TYR A 292 1.86 6.11 -21.11
CA TYR A 292 2.34 5.29 -20.00
C TYR A 292 3.84 5.02 -20.08
N THR A 293 4.36 4.74 -21.28
CA THR A 293 5.80 4.56 -21.50
C THR A 293 6.58 5.82 -21.13
N GLY A 294 6.10 7.00 -21.58
CA GLY A 294 6.72 8.28 -21.24
C GLY A 294 6.70 8.58 -19.74
N PHE A 295 5.62 8.22 -19.04
CA PHE A 295 5.55 8.33 -17.59
C PHE A 295 6.61 7.45 -16.90
N ARG A 296 6.71 6.17 -17.27
CA ARG A 296 7.73 5.26 -16.69
C ARG A 296 9.16 5.77 -16.93
N ASP A 297 9.46 6.20 -18.15
CA ASP A 297 10.78 6.77 -18.50
C ASP A 297 11.07 8.04 -17.70
N MET A 298 10.08 8.91 -17.52
CA MET A 298 10.21 10.11 -16.70
C MET A 298 10.56 9.76 -15.26
N VAL A 299 9.89 8.74 -14.67
CA VAL A 299 10.13 8.31 -13.29
C VAL A 299 11.47 7.60 -13.14
N LEU A 300 11.79 6.65 -14.01
CA LEU A 300 13.06 5.89 -13.99
C LEU A 300 14.29 6.78 -14.15
N CYS A 301 14.19 7.81 -15.02
CA CYS A 301 15.27 8.76 -15.24
C CYS A 301 15.24 9.96 -14.27
N SER A 302 14.31 9.96 -13.27
CA SER A 302 14.14 11.05 -12.30
C SER A 302 13.98 12.44 -12.97
N ARG A 303 13.31 12.52 -14.13
CA ARG A 303 13.09 13.77 -14.89
C ARG A 303 11.94 14.62 -14.36
N TYR A 304 11.72 14.60 -13.06
CA TYR A 304 10.75 15.43 -12.35
C TYR A 304 11.45 16.24 -11.26
N PRO A 305 10.94 17.44 -10.92
CA PRO A 305 11.58 18.28 -9.91
C PRO A 305 11.50 17.66 -8.51
N SER A 306 12.31 18.17 -7.59
CA SER A 306 12.25 17.81 -6.17
C SER A 306 11.55 18.92 -5.39
N CYS A 307 10.22 18.81 -5.27
CA CYS A 307 9.42 19.84 -4.60
C CYS A 307 9.53 19.82 -3.07
N ILE A 308 9.97 18.69 -2.49
CA ILE A 308 10.10 18.55 -1.02
C ILE A 308 11.22 19.46 -0.48
N ASP A 309 12.32 19.56 -1.22
CA ASP A 309 13.52 20.32 -0.89
C ASP A 309 13.76 21.53 -1.82
N CYS A 310 12.69 22.02 -2.46
CA CYS A 310 12.72 23.23 -3.30
C CYS A 310 12.55 24.48 -2.44
N ASP A 311 13.47 25.43 -2.54
CA ASP A 311 13.43 26.71 -1.81
C ASP A 311 12.22 27.58 -2.20
N LEU A 312 11.66 27.37 -3.40
CA LEU A 312 10.50 28.13 -3.90
C LEU A 312 9.15 27.45 -3.59
N SER A 313 9.15 26.34 -2.85
CA SER A 313 7.94 25.53 -2.63
C SER A 313 6.79 26.29 -1.96
N ASP A 314 7.08 27.22 -1.05
CA ASP A 314 6.06 27.94 -0.28
C ASP A 314 5.18 28.86 -1.16
N GLY A 315 5.75 29.43 -2.23
CA GLY A 315 5.04 30.30 -3.18
C GLY A 315 4.58 29.60 -4.47
N CYS A 316 4.81 28.29 -4.60
CA CYS A 316 4.61 27.57 -5.84
C CYS A 316 3.21 26.91 -5.92
N ASP A 317 2.44 27.19 -6.96
CA ASP A 317 1.14 26.54 -7.17
C ASP A 317 1.23 25.08 -7.60
N PHE A 318 2.31 24.66 -8.27
CA PHE A 318 2.50 23.26 -8.69
C PHE A 318 2.63 22.28 -7.54
N VAL A 319 2.98 22.74 -6.34
CA VAL A 319 3.07 21.87 -5.16
C VAL A 319 1.70 21.59 -4.50
N ARG A 320 0.64 22.30 -4.93
CA ARG A 320 -0.70 22.19 -4.32
C ARG A 320 -1.53 21.03 -4.86
N SER A 321 -1.15 20.51 -6.04
CA SER A 321 -1.86 19.41 -6.71
C SER A 321 -0.88 18.39 -7.30
N SER A 322 -1.35 17.15 -7.50
CA SER A 322 -0.61 16.13 -8.23
C SER A 322 -0.84 16.16 -9.75
N GLU A 323 -1.57 17.13 -10.28
CA GLU A 323 -1.94 17.17 -11.70
C GLU A 323 -0.72 17.38 -12.60
N MET A 324 0.13 18.36 -12.26
CA MET A 324 1.30 18.68 -13.07
C MET A 324 2.41 19.24 -12.18
N ASP A 325 3.67 19.05 -12.56
CA ASP A 325 4.84 19.71 -11.97
C ASP A 325 5.36 20.87 -12.84
N CYS A 326 6.34 21.64 -12.33
CA CYS A 326 6.91 22.78 -13.03
C CYS A 326 7.75 22.42 -14.26
N ASN A 327 8.05 21.14 -14.50
CA ASN A 327 8.67 20.65 -15.73
C ASN A 327 7.62 20.22 -16.78
N GLY A 328 6.31 20.36 -16.46
CA GLY A 328 5.22 19.95 -17.33
C GLY A 328 4.90 18.46 -17.29
N ASN A 329 5.40 17.70 -16.32
CA ASN A 329 5.04 16.29 -16.18
C ASN A 329 3.65 16.14 -15.54
N ALA A 330 2.80 15.36 -16.18
CA ALA A 330 1.47 14.96 -15.71
C ALA A 330 1.33 13.43 -15.77
N PRO A 331 1.04 12.76 -14.62
CA PRO A 331 0.87 13.31 -13.28
C PRO A 331 2.20 13.66 -12.59
N ALA A 332 2.16 14.53 -11.57
CA ALA A 332 3.34 14.95 -10.82
C ALA A 332 3.78 13.90 -9.77
N CYS A 333 5.05 13.49 -9.86
CA CYS A 333 5.73 12.67 -8.85
C CYS A 333 6.70 13.48 -7.96
N ALA A 334 6.73 14.80 -8.12
CA ALA A 334 7.75 15.71 -7.62
C ALA A 334 7.94 15.76 -6.09
N ASP A 335 6.90 15.43 -5.31
CA ASP A 335 6.91 15.38 -3.84
C ASP A 335 6.36 14.06 -3.29
N CYS A 336 6.50 13.00 -4.06
CA CYS A 336 6.06 11.66 -3.67
C CYS A 336 6.89 11.10 -2.51
N LEU A 337 6.24 10.84 -1.36
CA LEU A 337 6.90 10.30 -0.16
C LEU A 337 7.35 8.84 -0.34
N TRP A 338 6.69 8.08 -1.22
CA TRP A 338 7.11 6.70 -1.56
C TRP A 338 8.43 6.67 -2.34
N SER A 339 8.64 7.61 -3.28
CA SER A 339 9.90 7.69 -4.02
C SER A 339 11.09 8.10 -3.14
N ARG A 340 10.82 8.63 -1.95
CA ARG A 340 11.82 8.95 -0.90
C ARG A 340 11.93 7.85 0.16
N ARG A 341 11.19 6.75 0.00
CA ARG A 341 11.07 5.67 0.98
C ARG A 341 10.63 6.13 2.38
N ILE A 342 9.98 7.30 2.47
CA ILE A 342 9.31 7.74 3.71
C ILE A 342 8.05 6.92 3.93
N ALA A 343 7.29 6.60 2.88
CA ALA A 343 6.29 5.55 2.91
C ALA A 343 6.78 4.32 2.14
N ILE A 344 6.35 3.14 2.56
CA ILE A 344 6.72 1.86 1.93
C ILE A 344 5.51 1.30 1.18
N CYS A 345 5.70 0.91 -0.09
CA CYS A 345 4.77 0.08 -0.84
C CYS A 345 4.92 -1.40 -0.41
N ILE A 346 3.80 -2.11 -0.38
CA ILE A 346 3.76 -3.56 -0.15
C ILE A 346 4.04 -4.27 -1.47
#